data_51ed37f6c5a2200c4b8076354bf31cef
#
_entry.id   51ed37f6c5a2200c4b8076354bf31cef
#
_cell.length_a   1.000
_cell.length_b   1.000
_cell.length_c   1.000
_cell.angle_alpha   90.00
_cell.angle_beta   90.00
_cell.angle_gamma   90.00
#
_symmetry.space_group_name_H-M   'P 1'
#
loop_
_entity.id
_entity.type
_entity.pdbx_description
1 polymer ?
#
loop_
_entity_poly.entity_id
_entity_poly.type
_entity_poly.pdbx_seq_one_letter_code
_entity_poly.pdbx_strand_id
1 'polypeptide(L)' 'MFRVQDPTVGAWFVNLTGQLIKVKLLMFSDDKLHRILIQYLDGTTKLINKEDWFCLKLNKHIHEAGMTMQLH' A
#
# COMPACT_ATOMS: atom_id res chain seq x y z
N MET A 1 -2.85 -12.76 -13.80
CA MET A 1 -3.77 -11.64 -13.71
C MET A 1 -3.49 -10.80 -12.49
N PHE A 2 -3.56 -9.51 -12.67
CA PHE A 2 -3.29 -8.59 -11.60
C PHE A 2 -4.52 -8.37 -10.73
N ARG A 3 -4.35 -8.34 -9.42
CA ARG A 3 -5.46 -8.12 -8.49
C ARG A 3 -5.35 -6.76 -7.84
N VAL A 4 -6.51 -6.10 -7.69
CA VAL A 4 -6.58 -4.86 -6.94
C VAL A 4 -6.41 -5.18 -5.46
N GLN A 5 -5.52 -4.42 -4.80
CA GLN A 5 -5.25 -4.60 -3.37
C GLN A 5 -5.97 -3.54 -2.57
N ASP A 6 -6.62 -3.94 -1.48
CA ASP A 6 -7.24 -2.98 -0.57
C ASP A 6 -6.15 -2.30 0.25
N PRO A 7 -6.22 -0.96 0.40
CA PRO A 7 -5.24 -0.28 1.24
C PRO A 7 -5.47 -0.62 2.71
N THR A 8 -4.41 -1.07 3.37
CA THR A 8 -4.45 -1.47 4.77
C THR A 8 -3.38 -0.70 5.52
N VAL A 9 -3.77 0.04 6.56
CA VAL A 9 -2.83 0.84 7.34
C VAL A 9 -1.72 -0.07 7.89
N GLY A 10 -0.49 0.36 7.70
CA GLY A 10 0.68 -0.38 8.15
C GLY A 10 1.19 -1.40 7.17
N ALA A 11 0.44 -1.73 6.14
CA ALA A 11 0.88 -2.71 5.16
C ALA A 11 1.80 -2.08 4.12
N TRP A 12 2.71 -2.88 3.61
CA TRP A 12 3.61 -2.49 2.54
C TRP A 12 3.14 -3.09 1.22
N PHE A 13 3.30 -2.32 0.17
CA PHE A 13 2.97 -2.74 -1.19
C PHE A 13 4.15 -2.41 -2.11
N VAL A 14 4.22 -3.09 -3.24
CA VAL A 14 5.25 -2.81 -4.23
C VAL A 14 4.58 -2.49 -5.56
N ASN A 15 5.03 -1.41 -6.21
CA ASN A 15 4.49 -1.02 -7.50
C ASN A 15 5.28 -1.67 -8.64
N LEU A 16 4.90 -1.37 -9.88
CA LEU A 16 5.51 -2.00 -11.05
C LEU A 16 6.99 -1.67 -11.22
N THR A 17 7.44 -0.55 -10.65
CA THR A 17 8.85 -0.18 -10.74
C THR A 17 9.67 -0.74 -9.59
N GLY A 18 9.06 -1.53 -8.70
CA GLY A 18 9.75 -2.10 -7.55
C GLY A 18 9.83 -1.20 -6.35
N GLN A 19 9.14 -0.07 -6.37
CA GLN A 19 9.17 0.88 -5.28
C GLN A 19 8.23 0.43 -4.17
N LEU A 20 8.70 0.47 -2.93
CA LEU A 20 7.90 0.08 -1.76
C LEU A 20 7.08 1.26 -1.26
N ILE A 21 5.82 1.00 -0.96
CA ILE A 21 4.86 1.99 -0.52
C ILE A 21 4.15 1.47 0.71
N LYS A 22 4.14 2.27 1.77
CA LYS A 22 3.43 1.92 3.01
C LYS A 22 2.19 2.78 3.13
N VAL A 23 1.08 2.17 3.52
CA VAL A 23 -0.14 2.92 3.83
C VAL A 23 -0.04 3.46 5.24
N LYS A 24 -0.09 4.79 5.37
CA LYS A 24 0.03 5.45 6.67
C LYS A 24 -1.32 5.76 7.27
N LEU A 25 -2.27 6.17 6.45
CA LEU A 25 -3.55 6.65 6.94
C LEU A 25 -4.60 6.49 5.85
N LEU A 26 -5.80 6.13 6.26
CA LEU A 26 -6.96 6.09 5.38
C LEU A 26 -7.90 7.22 5.78
N MET A 27 -8.34 7.98 4.80
CA MET A 27 -9.27 9.09 5.02
C MET A 27 -10.62 8.75 4.42
N PHE A 28 -11.65 8.86 5.24
CA PHE A 28 -13.01 8.51 4.86
C PHE A 28 -13.87 9.76 4.80
N SER A 29 -14.87 9.71 3.92
CA SER A 29 -15.91 10.72 3.81
C SER A 29 -17.23 9.99 3.62
N ASP A 30 -18.21 10.28 4.46
CA ASP A 30 -19.52 9.61 4.43
C ASP A 30 -19.38 8.09 4.48
N ASP A 31 -18.51 7.61 5.35
CA ASP A 31 -18.23 6.18 5.57
C ASP A 31 -17.62 5.49 4.35
N LYS A 32 -17.14 6.25 3.39
CA LYS A 32 -16.48 5.70 2.21
C LYS A 32 -15.05 6.16 2.16
N LEU A 33 -14.17 5.26 1.72
CA LEU A 33 -12.78 5.61 1.53
C LEU A 33 -12.68 6.72 0.49
N HIS A 34 -11.94 7.77 0.85
CA HIS A 34 -11.81 8.96 0.02
C HIS A 34 -10.37 9.15 -0.44
N ARG A 35 -9.42 9.17 0.50
CA ARG A 35 -8.02 9.39 0.21
C ARG A 35 -7.14 8.47 1.03
N ILE A 36 -5.93 8.27 0.56
CA ILE A 36 -4.95 7.42 1.23
C ILE A 36 -3.64 8.20 1.34
N LEU A 37 -3.10 8.25 2.54
CA LEU A 37 -1.77 8.81 2.77
C LEU A 37 -0.76 7.67 2.70
N ILE A 38 0.15 7.77 1.77
CA ILE A 38 1.17 6.76 1.56
C ILE A 38 2.55 7.32 1.91
N GLN A 39 3.46 6.42 2.22
CA GLN A 39 4.84 6.77 2.54
C GLN A 39 5.78 5.87 1.76
N TYR A 40 6.81 6.47 1.21
CA TYR A 40 7.88 5.73 0.52
C TYR A 40 8.99 5.38 1.50
N LEU A 41 9.90 4.51 1.07
CA LEU A 41 11.00 4.08 1.94
C LEU A 41 11.89 5.22 2.40
N ASP A 42 12.04 6.25 1.59
CA ASP A 42 12.88 7.39 1.95
C ASP A 42 12.23 8.33 2.96
N GLY A 43 11.00 8.00 3.39
CA GLY A 43 10.30 8.81 4.37
C GLY A 43 9.36 9.85 3.79
N THR A 44 9.39 10.07 2.48
CA THR A 44 8.47 11.02 1.87
C THR A 44 7.05 10.47 1.86
N THR A 45 6.08 11.36 1.95
CA THR A 45 4.68 11.00 1.96
C THR A 45 3.94 11.65 0.81
N LYS A 46 2.82 11.05 0.45
CA LYS A 46 1.98 11.57 -0.62
C LYS A 46 0.53 11.24 -0.32
N LEU A 47 -0.34 12.22 -0.53
CA LEU A 47 -1.78 12.02 -0.38
C LEU A 47 -2.38 11.77 -1.75
N ILE A 48 -3.04 10.64 -1.91
CA ILE A 48 -3.65 10.28 -3.19
C ILE A 48 -5.13 9.97 -3.01
N ASN A 49 -5.88 10.06 -4.09
CA ASN A 49 -7.29 9.69 -4.10
C ASN A 49 -7.43 8.18 -4.19
N LYS A 50 -8.58 7.66 -3.75
CA LYS A 50 -8.81 6.22 -3.84
C LYS A 50 -8.76 5.74 -5.29
N GLU A 51 -9.21 6.55 -6.22
CA GLU A 51 -9.17 6.20 -7.63
C GLU A 51 -7.73 6.00 -8.10
N ASP A 52 -6.84 6.87 -7.66
CA ASP A 52 -5.42 6.74 -7.99
C ASP A 52 -4.83 5.47 -7.38
N TRP A 53 -5.21 5.17 -6.14
CA TRP A 53 -4.76 3.94 -5.50
C TRP A 53 -5.14 2.72 -6.31
N PHE A 54 -6.41 2.63 -6.73
CA PHE A 54 -6.88 1.47 -7.46
C PHE A 54 -6.35 1.42 -8.89
N CYS A 55 -5.81 2.53 -9.40
CA CYS A 55 -5.12 2.54 -10.68
C CYS A 55 -3.66 2.09 -10.56
N LEU A 56 -3.10 2.13 -9.36
CA LEU A 56 -1.75 1.61 -9.15
C LEU A 56 -1.80 0.09 -9.22
N LYS A 57 -0.87 -0.47 -9.94
CA LYS A 57 -0.79 -1.94 -10.04
C LYS A 57 0.13 -2.43 -8.94
N LEU A 58 -0.44 -2.64 -7.76
CA LEU A 58 0.31 -2.96 -6.57
C LEU A 58 0.19 -4.43 -6.23
N ASN A 59 1.29 -4.99 -5.74
CA ASN A 59 1.29 -6.29 -5.09
C ASN A 59 1.60 -6.09 -3.62
N LYS A 60 0.95 -6.86 -2.77
CA LYS A 60 1.23 -6.78 -1.36
C LYS A 60 2.62 -7.33 -1.09
N HIS A 61 3.42 -6.55 -0.38
CA HIS A 61 4.76 -6.95 0.00
C HIS A 61 4.69 -7.66 1.34
N ILE A 62 5.08 -8.91 1.39
CA ILE A 62 5.12 -9.67 2.62
C ILE A 62 6.50 -9.51 3.22
N HIS A 63 6.52 -8.73 4.30
CA HIS A 63 7.75 -8.43 4.98
C HIS A 63 7.92 -9.44 6.01
N GLU A 64 8.56 -10.34 5.92
CA GLU A 64 8.57 -11.25 6.87
C GLU A 64 9.43 -11.69 7.59
N ALA A 65 9.32 -11.26 8.11
CA ALA A 65 9.99 -11.74 8.77
C ALA A 65 9.90 -13.06 9.07
N GLY A 66 9.91 -13.19 9.00
CA GLY A 66 9.70 -14.10 9.17
C GLY A 66 9.20 -14.85 8.57
N MET A 67 9.28 -14.94 8.24
CA MET A 67 8.74 -15.60 7.76
C MET A 67 9.34 -16.37 7.24
N THR A 68 9.91 -15.95 7.45
CA THR A 68 10.08 -16.45 7.28
C THR A 68 10.42 -17.30 7.27
N MET A 69 10.56 -17.43 7.27
CA MET A 69 10.43 -18.00 7.30
C MET A 69 10.64 -18.78 7.18
N GLN A 70 10.80 -18.86 7.14
CA GLN A 70 10.59 -19.37 7.10
C GLN A 70 10.84 -20.05 6.80
N LEU A 71 11.06 -20.07 6.56
CA LEU A 71 11.04 -20.52 6.36
C LEU A 71 11.54 -21.20 6.34
N HIS A 72 11.75 -21.33 6.39
CA HIS A 72 11.75 -21.64 6.54
C HIS A 72 11.88 -22.06 6.61
#